data_5fa5c81dc56e79bb6d4c516f0d933d33
#
_entry.id   5fa5c81dc56e79bb6d4c516f0d933d33
#
_cell.length_a   1.000
_cell.length_b   1.000
_cell.length_c   1.000
_cell.angle_alpha   90.00
_cell.angle_beta   90.00
_cell.angle_gamma   90.00
#
_symmetry.space_group_name_H-M   'P 1'
#
loop_
_entity.id
_entity.type
_entity.pdbx_description
1 polymer ?
#
loop_
_entity_poly.entity_id
_entity_poly.type
_entity_poly.pdbx_seq_one_letter_code
_entity_poly.pdbx_strand_id
1 'polypeptide(L)'
;MPLNLEDKKALVAEVSAVAAKAQSVVAAEYRGLTVSQMTELRAKARAQGVYMRVVKNTLARKALAGTSFEAVGPKLKGPLVLAFSKDDPGAAARVVKEFAKAHDKLVATLVSLGGQVLSATELERVASLPTREQALSMLLGVLKAPMTKLVRTLAEPPAKLARTLAAVRDQKQAAGA
;
A
#
# COMPACT_ATOMS: atom_id res chain seq x y z
N MET A 1 -33.02 6.33 -5.12
CA MET A 1 -33.46 7.72 -5.28
C MET A 1 -32.33 8.56 -5.84
N PRO A 2 -32.57 9.49 -6.74
CA PRO A 2 -31.53 10.41 -7.19
C PRO A 2 -31.08 11.28 -6.02
N LEU A 3 -29.77 11.44 -5.84
CA LEU A 3 -29.21 12.32 -4.80
C LEU A 3 -29.66 13.76 -4.99
N ASN A 4 -30.05 14.42 -3.93
CA ASN A 4 -30.39 15.85 -3.95
C ASN A 4 -29.13 16.70 -4.22
N LEU A 5 -29.31 17.99 -4.52
CA LEU A 5 -28.20 18.89 -4.77
C LEU A 5 -27.29 19.07 -3.56
N GLU A 6 -27.92 19.15 -2.37
CA GLU A 6 -27.21 19.25 -1.08
C GLU A 6 -26.36 18.02 -0.78
N ASP A 7 -26.93 16.82 -0.98
CA ASP A 7 -26.19 15.55 -0.81
C ASP A 7 -24.98 15.45 -1.75
N LYS A 8 -25.13 15.92 -2.99
CA LYS A 8 -24.04 15.96 -3.96
C LYS A 8 -22.92 16.91 -3.54
N LYS A 9 -23.30 18.10 -3.02
CA LYS A 9 -22.33 19.06 -2.49
C LYS A 9 -21.62 18.53 -1.26
N ALA A 10 -22.36 17.92 -0.33
CA ALA A 10 -21.81 17.28 0.86
C ALA A 10 -20.83 16.16 0.52
N LEU A 11 -21.20 15.30 -0.44
CA LEU A 11 -20.33 14.21 -0.91
C LEU A 11 -19.05 14.73 -1.58
N VAL A 12 -19.14 15.78 -2.40
CA VAL A 12 -17.97 16.41 -3.01
C VAL A 12 -17.07 17.02 -1.93
N ALA A 13 -17.62 17.70 -0.94
CA ALA A 13 -16.86 18.29 0.16
C ALA A 13 -16.16 17.20 1.02
N GLU A 14 -16.88 16.10 1.33
CA GLU A 14 -16.32 14.96 2.06
C GLU A 14 -15.13 14.35 1.32
N VAL A 15 -15.31 14.01 0.03
CA VAL A 15 -14.25 13.41 -0.79
C VAL A 15 -13.08 14.36 -0.98
N SER A 16 -13.33 15.65 -1.20
CA SER A 16 -12.27 16.67 -1.31
C SER A 16 -11.46 16.79 -0.02
N ALA A 17 -12.11 16.81 1.14
CA ALA A 17 -11.44 16.85 2.44
C ALA A 17 -10.57 15.62 2.70
N VAL A 18 -11.01 14.44 2.24
CA VAL A 18 -10.22 13.20 2.32
C VAL A 18 -9.08 13.23 1.32
N ALA A 19 -9.32 13.64 0.08
CA ALA A 19 -8.30 13.71 -0.97
C ALA A 19 -7.17 14.70 -0.61
N ALA A 20 -7.50 15.83 0.03
CA ALA A 20 -6.49 16.79 0.49
C ALA A 20 -5.51 16.21 1.52
N LYS A 21 -5.93 15.23 2.31
CA LYS A 21 -5.12 14.56 3.35
C LYS A 21 -4.52 13.23 2.88
N ALA A 22 -4.95 12.72 1.73
CA ALA A 22 -4.52 11.44 1.23
C ALA A 22 -3.12 11.54 0.59
N GLN A 23 -2.32 10.49 0.78
CA GLN A 23 -1.01 10.33 0.15
C GLN A 23 -1.12 9.56 -1.17
N SER A 24 -2.07 8.64 -1.26
CA SER A 24 -2.31 7.86 -2.48
C SER A 24 -3.81 7.63 -2.72
N VAL A 25 -4.15 7.44 -3.98
CA VAL A 25 -5.50 7.11 -4.45
C VAL A 25 -5.40 5.93 -5.41
N VAL A 26 -6.24 4.93 -5.19
CA VAL A 26 -6.39 3.79 -6.09
C VAL A 26 -7.82 3.78 -6.62
N ALA A 27 -7.98 3.73 -7.93
CA ALA A 27 -9.26 3.51 -8.58
C ALA A 27 -9.32 2.08 -9.11
N ALA A 28 -10.34 1.33 -8.71
CA ALA A 28 -10.57 -0.03 -9.15
C ALA A 28 -11.98 -0.21 -9.70
N GLU A 29 -12.12 -1.01 -10.73
CA GLU A 29 -13.41 -1.40 -11.29
C GLU A 29 -14.00 -2.52 -10.45
N TYR A 30 -15.25 -2.33 -9.96
CA TYR A 30 -15.95 -3.27 -9.10
C TYR A 30 -17.07 -4.03 -9.80
N ARG A 31 -17.17 -3.90 -11.11
CA ARG A 31 -18.24 -4.52 -11.91
C ARG A 31 -18.20 -6.04 -11.78
N GLY A 32 -19.34 -6.63 -11.39
CA GLY A 32 -19.51 -8.08 -11.22
C GLY A 32 -19.16 -8.63 -9.84
N LEU A 33 -18.79 -7.77 -8.87
CA LEU A 33 -18.67 -8.18 -7.46
C LEU A 33 -20.06 -8.36 -6.84
N THR A 34 -20.19 -9.34 -5.96
CA THR A 34 -21.40 -9.55 -5.14
C THR A 34 -21.42 -8.54 -3.97
N VAL A 35 -22.60 -8.38 -3.35
CA VAL A 35 -22.75 -7.48 -2.19
C VAL A 35 -21.91 -7.94 -1.01
N SER A 36 -21.83 -9.27 -0.77
CA SER A 36 -20.98 -9.84 0.29
C SER A 36 -19.51 -9.52 0.06
N GLN A 37 -18.99 -9.73 -1.15
CA GLN A 37 -17.61 -9.41 -1.52
C GLN A 37 -17.29 -7.93 -1.35
N MET A 38 -18.21 -7.04 -1.75
CA MET A 38 -18.04 -5.59 -1.54
C MET A 38 -18.05 -5.22 -0.05
N THR A 39 -18.82 -5.92 0.76
CA THR A 39 -18.84 -5.70 2.22
C THR A 39 -17.53 -6.15 2.86
N GLU A 40 -16.99 -7.31 2.46
CA GLU A 40 -15.67 -7.79 2.89
C GLU A 40 -14.55 -6.83 2.49
N LEU A 41 -14.57 -6.35 1.24
CA LEU A 41 -13.61 -5.37 0.76
C LEU A 41 -13.63 -4.08 1.61
N ARG A 42 -14.83 -3.58 1.92
CA ARG A 42 -14.99 -2.41 2.80
C ARG A 42 -14.51 -2.67 4.22
N ALA A 43 -14.74 -3.88 4.75
CA ALA A 43 -14.27 -4.27 6.08
C ALA A 43 -12.73 -4.30 6.12
N LYS A 44 -12.07 -4.93 5.13
CA LYS A 44 -10.61 -4.96 5.00
C LYS A 44 -10.02 -3.56 4.82
N ALA A 45 -10.64 -2.73 3.99
CA ALA A 45 -10.22 -1.34 3.79
C ALA A 45 -10.25 -0.55 5.10
N ARG A 46 -11.34 -0.66 5.87
CA ARG A 46 -11.45 0.01 7.20
C ARG A 46 -10.42 -0.48 8.20
N ALA A 47 -10.14 -1.78 8.23
CA ALA A 47 -9.13 -2.36 9.11
C ALA A 47 -7.72 -1.82 8.82
N GLN A 48 -7.43 -1.44 7.57
CA GLN A 48 -6.14 -0.86 7.15
C GLN A 48 -6.16 0.68 7.08
N GLY A 49 -7.19 1.34 7.62
CA GLY A 49 -7.28 2.81 7.62
C GLY A 49 -7.54 3.44 6.24
N VAL A 50 -7.94 2.63 5.26
CA VAL A 50 -8.22 3.08 3.89
C VAL A 50 -9.66 3.57 3.79
N TYR A 51 -9.85 4.82 3.39
CA TYR A 51 -11.16 5.35 3.07
C TYR A 51 -11.59 4.90 1.67
N MET A 52 -12.68 4.14 1.61
CA MET A 52 -13.18 3.59 0.36
C MET A 52 -14.62 4.04 0.09
N ARG A 53 -14.85 4.61 -1.10
CA ARG A 53 -16.18 5.04 -1.51
C ARG A 53 -16.41 4.89 -3.01
N VAL A 54 -17.62 4.49 -3.37
CA VAL A 54 -18.11 4.53 -4.76
C VAL A 54 -18.72 5.90 -5.01
N VAL A 55 -18.19 6.61 -5.98
CA VAL A 55 -18.61 7.98 -6.32
C VAL A 55 -18.84 8.07 -7.81
N LYS A 56 -19.87 8.81 -8.23
CA LYS A 56 -20.09 9.10 -9.66
C LYS A 56 -18.91 9.86 -10.22
N ASN A 57 -18.37 9.43 -11.37
CA ASN A 57 -17.15 10.02 -11.97
C ASN A 57 -17.20 11.54 -12.12
N THR A 58 -18.39 12.10 -12.47
CA THR A 58 -18.56 13.55 -12.58
C THR A 58 -18.40 14.29 -11.25
N LEU A 59 -18.84 13.69 -10.13
CA LEU A 59 -18.66 14.25 -8.79
C LEU A 59 -17.23 14.03 -8.30
N ALA A 60 -16.65 12.87 -8.60
CA ALA A 60 -15.25 12.57 -8.28
C ALA A 60 -14.30 13.58 -8.96
N ARG A 61 -14.51 13.90 -10.24
CA ARG A 61 -13.73 14.94 -10.95
C ARG A 61 -13.82 16.29 -10.26
N LYS A 62 -15.03 16.71 -9.84
CA LYS A 62 -15.20 17.97 -9.11
C LYS A 62 -14.54 17.96 -7.73
N ALA A 63 -14.59 16.82 -7.03
CA ALA A 63 -13.98 16.66 -5.71
C ALA A 63 -12.44 16.64 -5.78
N LEU A 64 -11.86 16.13 -6.86
CA LEU A 64 -10.41 16.05 -7.05
C LEU A 64 -9.82 17.33 -7.68
N ALA A 65 -10.65 18.21 -8.27
CA ALA A 65 -10.21 19.50 -8.79
C ALA A 65 -9.61 20.35 -7.64
N GLY A 66 -8.44 20.93 -7.90
CA GLY A 66 -7.70 21.70 -6.89
C GLY A 66 -6.96 20.87 -5.84
N THR A 67 -6.94 19.54 -5.95
CA THR A 67 -6.13 18.65 -5.11
C THR A 67 -4.93 18.10 -5.89
N SER A 68 -3.97 17.50 -5.18
CA SER A 68 -2.81 16.84 -5.81
C SER A 68 -3.22 15.74 -6.82
N PHE A 69 -4.45 15.25 -6.74
CA PHE A 69 -4.96 14.16 -7.58
C PHE A 69 -5.81 14.62 -8.78
N GLU A 70 -5.74 15.87 -9.16
CA GLU A 70 -6.50 16.42 -10.31
C GLU A 70 -6.21 15.64 -11.60
N ALA A 71 -4.98 15.22 -11.81
CA ALA A 71 -4.55 14.44 -12.98
C ALA A 71 -5.25 13.07 -13.11
N VAL A 72 -5.87 12.55 -12.04
CA VAL A 72 -6.68 11.32 -12.05
C VAL A 72 -8.04 11.57 -12.69
N GLY A 73 -8.62 12.78 -12.53
CA GLY A 73 -9.97 13.13 -12.96
C GLY A 73 -10.30 12.75 -14.41
N PRO A 74 -9.50 13.13 -15.41
CA PRO A 74 -9.76 12.82 -16.82
C PRO A 74 -9.74 11.31 -17.12
N LYS A 75 -8.96 10.52 -16.35
CA LYS A 75 -8.78 9.08 -16.55
C LYS A 75 -9.86 8.23 -15.89
N LEU A 76 -10.76 8.82 -15.08
CA LEU A 76 -11.87 8.08 -14.44
C LEU A 76 -12.91 7.70 -15.50
N LYS A 77 -12.94 6.43 -15.89
CA LYS A 77 -13.89 5.84 -16.84
C LYS A 77 -14.48 4.56 -16.24
N GLY A 78 -15.79 4.34 -16.44
CA GLY A 78 -16.48 3.13 -15.96
C GLY A 78 -16.95 3.19 -14.49
N PRO A 79 -17.45 2.07 -13.95
CA PRO A 79 -17.91 1.94 -12.57
C PRO A 79 -16.72 1.75 -11.64
N LEU A 80 -16.25 2.83 -11.02
CA LEU A 80 -15.05 2.83 -10.20
C LEU A 80 -15.38 2.99 -8.72
N VAL A 81 -14.63 2.28 -7.90
CA VAL A 81 -14.47 2.54 -6.47
C VAL A 81 -13.16 3.28 -6.24
N LEU A 82 -13.21 4.34 -5.45
CA LEU A 82 -12.04 5.11 -5.06
C LEU A 82 -11.61 4.70 -3.65
N ALA A 83 -10.36 4.34 -3.50
CA ALA A 83 -9.72 4.00 -2.24
C ALA A 83 -8.61 5.03 -1.95
N PHE A 84 -8.74 5.76 -0.85
CA PHE A 84 -7.80 6.79 -0.40
C PHE A 84 -7.03 6.28 0.80
N SER A 85 -5.72 6.42 0.77
CA SER A 85 -4.86 6.13 1.91
C SER A 85 -4.32 7.41 2.52
N LYS A 86 -4.43 7.55 3.87
CA LYS A 86 -4.03 8.75 4.59
C LYS A 86 -2.61 8.65 5.13
N ASP A 87 -2.31 7.59 5.88
CA ASP A 87 -1.07 7.47 6.63
C ASP A 87 -0.01 6.65 5.90
N ASP A 88 -0.44 5.60 5.22
CA ASP A 88 0.43 4.66 4.51
C ASP A 88 0.16 4.70 3.00
N PRO A 89 1.11 5.18 2.18
CA PRO A 89 0.91 5.30 0.74
C PRO A 89 0.61 3.97 0.03
N GLY A 90 1.07 2.84 0.58
CA GLY A 90 0.87 1.51 0.02
C GLY A 90 -0.41 0.79 0.47
N ALA A 91 -1.09 1.27 1.54
CA ALA A 91 -2.21 0.54 2.14
C ALA A 91 -3.36 0.28 1.15
N ALA A 92 -3.81 1.31 0.43
CA ALA A 92 -4.89 1.17 -0.56
C ALA A 92 -4.51 0.17 -1.67
N ALA A 93 -3.27 0.22 -2.15
CA ALA A 93 -2.78 -0.69 -3.18
C ALA A 93 -2.68 -2.14 -2.67
N ARG A 94 -2.26 -2.36 -1.41
CA ARG A 94 -2.21 -3.69 -0.78
C ARG A 94 -3.60 -4.30 -0.65
N VAL A 95 -4.58 -3.56 -0.11
CA VAL A 95 -5.98 -4.03 0.00
C VAL A 95 -6.52 -4.44 -1.35
N VAL A 96 -6.38 -3.58 -2.37
CA VAL A 96 -6.87 -3.86 -3.72
C VAL A 96 -6.16 -5.06 -4.34
N LYS A 97 -4.83 -5.16 -4.19
CA LYS A 97 -4.03 -6.29 -4.71
C LYS A 97 -4.40 -7.62 -4.06
N GLU A 98 -4.52 -7.65 -2.72
CA GLU A 98 -4.90 -8.87 -1.99
C GLU A 98 -6.30 -9.33 -2.36
N PHE A 99 -7.23 -8.39 -2.50
CA PHE A 99 -8.59 -8.72 -2.87
C PHE A 99 -8.71 -9.14 -4.34
N ALA A 100 -7.96 -8.50 -5.25
CA ALA A 100 -7.92 -8.86 -6.66
C ALA A 100 -7.36 -10.29 -6.88
N LYS A 101 -6.41 -10.74 -6.03
CA LYS A 101 -5.92 -12.13 -6.06
C LYS A 101 -6.99 -13.16 -5.68
N ALA A 102 -7.92 -12.78 -4.80
CA ALA A 102 -9.01 -13.66 -4.37
C ALA A 102 -10.23 -13.55 -5.29
N HIS A 103 -10.37 -12.45 -6.01
CA HIS A 103 -11.54 -12.14 -6.85
C HIS A 103 -11.11 -11.46 -8.15
N ASP A 104 -11.07 -12.22 -9.24
CA ASP A 104 -10.66 -11.74 -10.59
C ASP A 104 -11.53 -10.61 -11.16
N LYS A 105 -12.72 -10.39 -10.58
CA LYS A 105 -13.65 -9.34 -11.00
C LYS A 105 -13.27 -7.93 -10.53
N LEU A 106 -12.37 -7.82 -9.55
CA LEU A 106 -11.85 -6.52 -9.11
C LEU A 106 -10.60 -6.20 -9.92
N VAL A 107 -10.69 -5.22 -10.79
CA VAL A 107 -9.56 -4.79 -11.63
C VAL A 107 -9.12 -3.39 -11.21
N ALA A 108 -7.87 -3.28 -10.78
CA ALA A 108 -7.27 -1.96 -10.55
C ALA A 108 -7.06 -1.26 -11.91
N THR A 109 -7.61 -0.06 -12.04
CA THR A 109 -7.54 0.71 -13.29
C THR A 109 -6.45 1.77 -13.22
N LEU A 110 -6.34 2.47 -12.12
CA LEU A 110 -5.43 3.59 -11.92
C LEU A 110 -4.92 3.61 -10.48
N VAL A 111 -3.67 4.01 -10.35
CA VAL A 111 -3.04 4.32 -9.06
C VAL A 111 -2.46 5.72 -9.15
N SER A 112 -2.64 6.54 -8.13
CA SER A 112 -1.96 7.83 -8.06
C SER A 112 -1.25 7.97 -6.72
N LEU A 113 0.00 8.39 -6.78
CA LEU A 113 0.85 8.64 -5.63
C LEU A 113 1.41 10.06 -5.74
N GLY A 114 1.11 10.92 -4.75
CA GLY A 114 1.63 12.28 -4.71
C GLY A 114 1.34 13.11 -5.97
N GLY A 115 0.22 12.87 -6.66
CA GLY A 115 -0.19 13.58 -7.88
C GLY A 115 0.28 12.94 -9.19
N GLN A 116 1.22 12.00 -9.17
CA GLN A 116 1.60 11.23 -10.35
C GLN A 116 0.61 10.10 -10.59
N VAL A 117 0.11 9.98 -11.81
CA VAL A 117 -0.81 8.91 -12.21
C VAL A 117 -0.03 7.78 -12.82
N LEU A 118 -0.06 6.65 -12.16
CA LEU A 118 0.59 5.40 -12.52
C LEU A 118 -0.40 4.45 -13.20
N SER A 119 0.11 3.54 -14.00
CA SER A 119 -0.71 2.50 -14.65
C SER A 119 -1.07 1.38 -13.66
N ALA A 120 -2.06 0.55 -14.03
CA ALA A 120 -2.44 -0.62 -13.25
C ALA A 120 -1.27 -1.61 -13.03
N THR A 121 -0.33 -1.70 -13.98
CA THR A 121 0.86 -2.55 -13.87
C THR A 121 1.80 -2.13 -12.74
N GLU A 122 1.78 -0.86 -12.34
CA GLU A 122 2.60 -0.32 -11.27
C GLU A 122 1.96 -0.46 -9.87
N LEU A 123 0.72 -0.99 -9.81
CA LEU A 123 0.06 -1.29 -8.54
C LEU A 123 0.95 -2.15 -7.62
N GLU A 124 1.66 -3.12 -8.19
CA GLU A 124 2.54 -3.99 -7.42
C GLU A 124 3.69 -3.26 -6.77
N ARG A 125 4.28 -2.31 -7.46
CA ARG A 125 5.35 -1.45 -6.93
C ARG A 125 4.83 -0.60 -5.78
N VAL A 126 3.65 0.00 -5.95
CA VAL A 126 3.03 0.81 -4.90
C VAL A 126 2.61 -0.04 -3.70
N ALA A 127 2.08 -1.25 -3.93
CA ALA A 127 1.74 -2.18 -2.85
C ALA A 127 2.97 -2.66 -2.05
N SER A 128 4.17 -2.70 -2.67
CA SER A 128 5.41 -3.07 -2.01
C SER A 128 6.07 -1.93 -1.23
N LEU A 129 5.54 -0.71 -1.28
CA LEU A 129 6.09 0.42 -0.53
C LEU A 129 6.00 0.15 0.98
N PRO A 130 7.09 0.39 1.72
CA PRO A 130 7.11 0.29 3.18
C PRO A 130 6.29 1.44 3.80
N THR A 131 5.84 1.23 5.03
CA THR A 131 5.28 2.32 5.83
C THR A 131 6.36 3.36 6.17
N ARG A 132 5.96 4.56 6.60
CA ARG A 132 6.90 5.62 6.98
C ARG A 132 7.92 5.16 8.02
N GLU A 133 7.47 4.44 9.05
CA GLU A 133 8.34 3.92 10.11
C GLU A 133 9.30 2.85 9.58
N GLN A 134 8.82 1.95 8.74
CA GLN A 134 9.65 0.95 8.09
C GLN A 134 10.70 1.59 7.17
N ALA A 135 10.31 2.59 6.38
CA ALA A 135 11.23 3.31 5.51
C ALA A 135 12.33 4.02 6.31
N LEU A 136 11.97 4.67 7.42
CA LEU A 136 12.95 5.29 8.33
C LEU A 136 13.87 4.27 8.98
N SER A 137 13.34 3.11 9.41
CA SER A 137 14.15 2.04 10.00
C SER A 137 15.12 1.43 8.99
N MET A 138 14.69 1.25 7.73
CA MET A 138 15.56 0.80 6.63
C MET A 138 16.66 1.81 6.35
N LEU A 139 16.33 3.11 6.29
CA LEU A 139 17.30 4.18 6.10
C LEU A 139 18.37 4.17 7.20
N LEU A 140 17.94 4.09 8.46
CA LEU A 140 18.86 4.02 9.59
C LEU A 140 19.71 2.75 9.56
N GLY A 141 19.14 1.63 9.12
CA GLY A 141 19.86 0.38 8.92
C GLY A 141 20.98 0.52 7.89
N VAL A 142 20.68 1.13 6.75
CA VAL A 142 21.66 1.38 5.68
C VAL A 142 22.76 2.32 6.14
N LEU A 143 22.42 3.39 6.88
CA LEU A 143 23.42 4.33 7.43
C LEU A 143 24.36 3.67 8.46
N LYS A 144 23.85 2.73 9.25
CA LYS A 144 24.65 1.95 10.22
C LYS A 144 25.43 0.79 9.59
N ALA A 145 25.04 0.33 8.41
CA ALA A 145 25.59 -0.86 7.78
C ALA A 145 27.13 -0.83 7.61
N PRO A 146 27.79 0.29 7.18
CA PRO A 146 29.24 0.33 7.03
C PRO A 146 29.96 0.10 8.36
N MET A 147 29.49 0.75 9.44
CA MET A 147 30.10 0.61 10.78
C MET A 147 29.88 -0.81 11.31
N THR A 148 28.69 -1.34 11.16
CA THR A 148 28.37 -2.72 11.59
C THR A 148 29.20 -3.75 10.81
N LYS A 149 29.40 -3.52 9.51
CA LYS A 149 30.24 -4.40 8.67
C LYS A 149 31.70 -4.37 9.13
N LEU A 150 32.25 -3.20 9.43
CA LEU A 150 33.60 -3.06 9.93
C LEU A 150 33.79 -3.80 11.27
N VAL A 151 32.89 -3.58 12.22
CA VAL A 151 32.95 -4.26 13.54
C VAL A 151 32.83 -5.79 13.36
N ARG A 152 31.94 -6.26 12.51
CA ARG A 152 31.81 -7.70 12.22
C ARG A 152 33.07 -8.28 11.60
N THR A 153 33.72 -7.59 10.66
CA THR A 153 34.97 -8.10 10.05
C THR A 153 36.10 -8.17 11.06
N LEU A 154 36.18 -7.26 12.03
CA LEU A 154 37.15 -7.32 13.11
C LEU A 154 36.84 -8.43 14.15
N ALA A 155 35.56 -8.70 14.39
CA ALA A 155 35.11 -9.74 15.31
C ALA A 155 35.11 -11.16 14.69
N GLU A 156 35.17 -11.28 13.37
CA GLU A 156 35.05 -12.55 12.64
C GLU A 156 36.23 -13.54 12.94
N PRO A 157 37.51 -13.10 13.00
CA PRO A 157 38.63 -14.05 13.29
C PRO A 157 38.47 -14.82 14.59
N PRO A 158 38.24 -14.18 15.75
CA PRO A 158 38.05 -14.93 17.01
C PRO A 158 36.76 -15.76 17.01
N ALA A 159 35.69 -15.26 16.35
CA ALA A 159 34.45 -16.04 16.27
C ALA A 159 34.59 -17.28 15.39
N LYS A 160 35.36 -17.22 14.29
CA LYS A 160 35.69 -18.39 13.46
C LYS A 160 36.49 -19.44 14.29
N LEU A 161 37.49 -18.99 15.01
CA LEU A 161 38.29 -19.87 15.85
C LEU A 161 37.46 -20.57 16.89
N ALA A 162 36.57 -19.86 17.56
CA ALA A 162 35.66 -20.49 18.53
C ALA A 162 34.71 -21.52 17.87
N ARG A 163 34.18 -21.22 16.69
CA ARG A 163 33.31 -22.17 15.96
C ARG A 163 34.05 -23.41 15.48
N THR A 164 35.29 -23.25 15.00
CA THR A 164 36.10 -24.42 14.59
C THR A 164 36.45 -25.31 15.74
N LEU A 165 36.81 -24.74 16.90
CA LEU A 165 37.06 -25.53 18.12
C LEU A 165 35.81 -26.27 18.61
N ALA A 166 34.65 -25.59 18.56
CA ALA A 166 33.38 -26.23 18.90
C ALA A 166 33.06 -27.40 17.95
N ALA A 167 33.23 -27.20 16.64
CA ALA A 167 33.01 -28.25 15.65
C ALA A 167 33.94 -29.46 15.84
N VAL A 168 35.23 -29.24 16.16
CA VAL A 168 36.17 -30.33 16.47
C VAL A 168 35.76 -31.06 17.73
N ARG A 169 35.31 -30.35 18.76
CA ARG A 169 34.79 -30.96 19.98
C ARG A 169 33.60 -31.88 19.68
N ASP A 170 32.64 -31.37 18.92
CA ASP A 170 31.42 -32.10 18.59
C ASP A 170 31.71 -33.31 17.69
N GLN A 171 32.66 -33.21 16.76
CA GLN A 171 33.17 -34.36 15.99
C GLN A 171 33.83 -35.42 16.88
N LYS A 172 34.63 -35.00 17.85
CA LYS A 172 35.28 -35.98 18.79
C LYS A 172 34.26 -36.63 19.70
N GLN A 173 33.22 -35.88 20.12
CA GLN A 173 32.14 -36.48 20.93
C GLN A 173 31.31 -37.47 20.11
N ALA A 174 31.02 -37.17 18.85
CA ALA A 174 30.30 -38.07 17.95
C ALA A 174 31.13 -39.30 17.55
N ALA A 175 32.46 -39.17 17.47
CA ALA A 175 33.36 -40.29 17.15
C ALA A 175 33.76 -41.13 18.37
N GLY A 176 33.56 -40.64 19.57
CA GLY A 176 33.86 -41.33 20.85
C GLY A 176 32.63 -41.93 21.53
N ALA A 177 31.43 -41.82 20.89
CA ALA A 177 30.19 -42.50 21.24
C ALA A 177 29.92 -43.62 20.26
#